data_732ebc68ce965e4912c455fa3a935670
#
_entry.id   732ebc68ce965e4912c455fa3a935670
#
_cell.length_a   1.000
_cell.length_b   1.000
_cell.length_c   1.000
_cell.angle_alpha   90.00
_cell.angle_beta   90.00
_cell.angle_gamma   90.00
#
_symmetry.space_group_name_H-M   'P 1'
#
loop_
_entity.id
_entity.type
_entity.pdbx_description
1 polymer ?
#
loop_
_entity_poly.entity_id
_entity_poly.type
_entity_poly.pdbx_seq_one_letter_code
_entity_poly.pdbx_strand_id
1 'polypeptide(L)'
;GGGNLEKSKVIQWFTDVCKSDSIKIFHNAMYDVCWIRSMGIQLNGTIVDTMIAASLVNENRYRYDLGSLGWDYLKQGKNETELNSAAKEWGIDPKADMWKLPAMYVGNYAERDAELTLGLWKVMQKEMSDQDLNSIFDLETDLFPCLVDMRFLGVRVDVQKAHKLKQQLAEEEKQLLQEVNKETGVDVQIWAARSIAKVFDKLNLHYERTEKTQAPSFTKNFLSTHEHPLVQCISKAREINKAHTTFIDTIIKHEHNGRIHADINQIRSDTGGTVTGRFSYSNPNLQQIPARNKDLGPLIRSLFIPESGCEWGCFDYSQQEPRLVVHYASLDQDTSVFGVKDSYLQDDADFHTIVAKMADIPRDQAKTINLGLFYGMGKAKLQAELGVSKDKAEELFTIYHERVPFVKTLMNSVSNRAQQRGQIRTLLGRLCRFHLWEPSQFGIHKALPFGEARQEYGASIRRAYTYKALNKLIQGSAADMTKKSMLELYKEGIVAHIQVHDELDISVEDDIKAKRIKEIMESAVELEIPNKVDYESGKNWGEIR
;
A
#
# COMPACT_ATOMS: atom_id res chain seq x y z
N GLY A 1 -28.13 -30.68 -25.72
CA GLY A 1 -27.82 -30.89 -24.35
C GLY A 1 -26.43 -31.47 -24.20
N GLY A 2 -25.46 -30.62 -24.03
CA GLY A 2 -24.10 -31.12 -23.89
C GLY A 2 -23.84 -31.54 -22.46
N GLY A 3 -23.93 -32.77 -22.16
CA GLY A 3 -23.35 -33.58 -21.11
C GLY A 3 -22.84 -32.95 -19.78
N ASN A 4 -23.41 -31.82 -19.33
CA ASN A 4 -23.07 -31.30 -18.00
C ASN A 4 -23.46 -32.31 -16.93
N LEU A 5 -22.59 -32.55 -15.99
CA LEU A 5 -22.92 -33.36 -14.81
C LEU A 5 -24.03 -32.70 -14.00
N GLU A 6 -24.74 -33.49 -13.21
CA GLU A 6 -25.73 -32.99 -12.28
C GLU A 6 -25.08 -32.05 -11.23
N LYS A 7 -25.58 -30.82 -11.15
CA LYS A 7 -25.00 -29.77 -10.30
C LYS A 7 -24.82 -30.19 -8.84
N SER A 8 -25.83 -30.89 -8.29
CA SER A 8 -25.80 -31.37 -6.91
C SER A 8 -24.62 -32.31 -6.64
N LYS A 9 -24.34 -33.25 -7.57
CA LYS A 9 -23.22 -34.19 -7.46
C LYS A 9 -21.88 -33.49 -7.58
N VAL A 10 -21.76 -32.51 -8.48
CA VAL A 10 -20.53 -31.71 -8.63
C VAL A 10 -20.25 -30.91 -7.37
N ILE A 11 -21.28 -30.22 -6.82
CA ILE A 11 -21.13 -29.44 -5.58
C ILE A 11 -20.79 -30.35 -4.41
N GLN A 12 -21.41 -31.54 -4.29
CA GLN A 12 -21.07 -32.48 -3.21
C GLN A 12 -19.62 -32.94 -3.31
N TRP A 13 -19.20 -33.40 -4.47
CA TRP A 13 -17.79 -33.81 -4.69
C TRP A 13 -16.81 -32.67 -4.39
N PHE A 14 -17.09 -31.46 -4.87
CA PHE A 14 -16.24 -30.29 -4.63
C PHE A 14 -16.17 -29.93 -3.14
N THR A 15 -17.31 -30.02 -2.44
CA THR A 15 -17.38 -29.82 -0.98
C THR A 15 -16.51 -30.82 -0.24
N ASP A 16 -16.55 -32.10 -0.63
CA ASP A 16 -15.75 -33.15 0.00
C ASP A 16 -14.24 -32.92 -0.23
N VAL A 17 -13.85 -32.50 -1.44
CA VAL A 17 -12.47 -32.11 -1.74
C VAL A 17 -12.04 -30.90 -0.90
N CYS A 18 -12.88 -29.86 -0.80
CA CYS A 18 -12.59 -28.68 -0.02
C CYS A 18 -12.43 -28.97 1.48
N LYS A 19 -13.21 -29.88 2.04
CA LYS A 19 -13.18 -30.28 3.45
C LYS A 19 -11.99 -31.19 3.81
N SER A 20 -11.30 -31.78 2.84
CA SER A 20 -10.13 -32.62 3.11
C SER A 20 -8.98 -31.76 3.69
N ASP A 21 -8.07 -32.37 4.46
CA ASP A 21 -6.88 -31.71 4.99
C ASP A 21 -5.73 -31.57 3.99
N SER A 22 -5.95 -31.95 2.72
CA SER A 22 -4.96 -31.80 1.68
C SER A 22 -4.62 -30.32 1.41
N ILE A 23 -3.41 -30.07 0.94
CA ILE A 23 -2.99 -28.74 0.48
C ILE A 23 -3.82 -28.37 -0.76
N LYS A 24 -4.41 -27.17 -0.77
CA LYS A 24 -5.10 -26.59 -1.92
C LYS A 24 -4.22 -25.55 -2.57
N ILE A 25 -3.91 -25.75 -3.83
CA ILE A 25 -3.01 -24.90 -4.61
C ILE A 25 -3.85 -24.06 -5.58
N PHE A 26 -3.72 -22.76 -5.46
CA PHE A 26 -4.42 -21.76 -6.28
C PHE A 26 -3.43 -20.88 -7.04
N HIS A 27 -3.98 -20.14 -7.98
CA HIS A 27 -3.32 -18.98 -8.56
C HIS A 27 -4.26 -17.77 -8.44
N ASN A 28 -3.89 -16.77 -7.62
CA ASN A 28 -4.77 -15.69 -7.15
C ASN A 28 -5.89 -16.22 -6.23
N ALA A 29 -5.48 -16.92 -5.18
CA ALA A 29 -6.36 -17.65 -4.24
C ALA A 29 -7.49 -16.79 -3.67
N MET A 30 -7.29 -15.48 -3.48
CA MET A 30 -8.31 -14.59 -2.93
C MET A 30 -9.60 -14.62 -3.75
N TYR A 31 -9.51 -14.72 -5.06
CA TYR A 31 -10.68 -14.81 -5.94
C TYR A 31 -11.46 -16.10 -5.69
N ASP A 32 -10.80 -17.25 -5.81
CA ASP A 32 -11.47 -18.56 -5.72
C ASP A 32 -11.97 -18.86 -4.30
N VAL A 33 -11.15 -18.58 -3.28
CA VAL A 33 -11.50 -18.83 -1.87
C VAL A 33 -12.70 -17.98 -1.43
N CYS A 34 -12.79 -16.73 -1.87
CA CYS A 34 -13.97 -15.91 -1.59
C CYS A 34 -15.24 -16.48 -2.24
N TRP A 35 -15.18 -17.01 -3.48
CA TRP A 35 -16.31 -17.66 -4.11
C TRP A 35 -16.71 -18.96 -3.40
N ILE A 36 -15.74 -19.82 -3.06
CA ILE A 36 -15.97 -21.05 -2.30
C ILE A 36 -16.70 -20.73 -0.98
N ARG A 37 -16.21 -19.75 -0.25
CA ARG A 37 -16.83 -19.30 1.01
C ARG A 37 -18.25 -18.73 0.81
N SER A 38 -18.47 -17.97 -0.24
CA SER A 38 -19.81 -17.43 -0.59
C SER A 38 -20.82 -18.52 -0.92
N MET A 39 -20.36 -19.69 -1.37
CA MET A 39 -21.20 -20.88 -1.57
C MET A 39 -21.49 -21.64 -0.26
N GLY A 40 -20.99 -21.18 0.88
CA GLY A 40 -21.12 -21.86 2.17
C GLY A 40 -20.25 -23.10 2.31
N ILE A 41 -19.24 -23.28 1.45
CA ILE A 41 -18.32 -24.41 1.46
C ILE A 41 -17.14 -24.09 2.38
N GLN A 42 -16.90 -24.96 3.35
CA GLN A 42 -15.72 -24.89 4.22
C GLN A 42 -14.48 -25.39 3.50
N LEU A 43 -13.41 -24.62 3.58
CA LEU A 43 -12.12 -24.96 2.99
C LEU A 43 -11.12 -25.29 4.11
N ASN A 44 -10.71 -26.54 4.21
CA ASN A 44 -9.74 -27.04 5.19
C ASN A 44 -8.36 -27.23 4.54
N GLY A 45 -7.34 -27.41 5.39
CA GLY A 45 -5.94 -27.58 4.97
C GLY A 45 -5.26 -26.27 4.58
N THR A 46 -4.00 -26.36 4.21
CA THR A 46 -3.19 -25.20 3.83
C THR A 46 -3.60 -24.68 2.44
N ILE A 47 -3.77 -23.38 2.34
CA ILE A 47 -4.09 -22.68 1.08
C ILE A 47 -2.78 -22.10 0.54
N VAL A 48 -2.35 -22.57 -0.62
CA VAL A 48 -1.14 -22.12 -1.30
C VAL A 48 -1.52 -21.27 -2.50
N ASP A 49 -0.90 -20.10 -2.65
CA ASP A 49 -1.08 -19.23 -3.81
C ASP A 49 0.24 -19.09 -4.59
N THR A 50 0.24 -19.63 -5.83
CA THR A 50 1.41 -19.55 -6.72
C THR A 50 1.72 -18.12 -7.19
N MET A 51 0.75 -17.20 -7.14
CA MET A 51 0.98 -15.78 -7.44
C MET A 51 1.77 -15.10 -6.28
N ILE A 52 1.48 -15.45 -5.03
CA ILE A 52 2.26 -15.00 -3.87
C ILE A 52 3.68 -15.55 -3.96
N ALA A 53 3.84 -16.85 -4.22
CA ALA A 53 5.15 -17.47 -4.40
C ALA A 53 5.96 -16.78 -5.51
N ALA A 54 5.35 -16.56 -6.68
CA ALA A 54 6.02 -15.88 -7.81
C ALA A 54 6.43 -14.44 -7.47
N SER A 55 5.62 -13.71 -6.70
CA SER A 55 5.95 -12.36 -6.24
C SER A 55 7.12 -12.33 -5.26
N LEU A 56 7.26 -13.33 -4.40
CA LEU A 56 8.42 -13.47 -3.50
C LEU A 56 9.69 -13.89 -4.25
N VAL A 57 9.54 -14.76 -5.25
CA VAL A 57 10.66 -15.19 -6.12
C VAL A 57 11.19 -14.04 -6.97
N ASN A 58 10.32 -13.14 -7.45
CA ASN A 58 10.72 -11.95 -8.19
C ASN A 58 9.67 -10.83 -8.11
N GLU A 59 9.85 -9.90 -7.18
CA GLU A 59 8.96 -8.75 -6.95
C GLU A 59 9.00 -7.69 -8.05
N ASN A 60 9.96 -7.76 -8.96
CA ASN A 60 10.15 -6.77 -10.02
C ASN A 60 9.51 -7.19 -11.36
N ARG A 61 8.79 -8.31 -11.39
CA ARG A 61 8.05 -8.71 -12.60
C ARG A 61 6.96 -7.71 -12.94
N TYR A 62 6.70 -7.56 -14.22
CA TYR A 62 5.61 -6.72 -14.71
C TYR A 62 4.25 -7.44 -14.64
N ARG A 63 4.25 -8.78 -14.83
CA ARG A 63 3.05 -9.62 -14.83
C ARG A 63 3.22 -10.85 -13.96
N TYR A 64 2.15 -11.20 -13.26
CA TYR A 64 2.03 -12.40 -12.42
C TYR A 64 0.85 -13.28 -12.84
N ASP A 65 0.17 -12.98 -13.97
CA ASP A 65 -0.92 -13.82 -14.47
C ASP A 65 -0.42 -15.23 -14.81
N LEU A 66 -1.32 -16.20 -14.70
CA LEU A 66 -1.01 -17.62 -14.89
C LEU A 66 -0.41 -17.93 -16.27
N GLY A 67 -0.88 -17.24 -17.31
CA GLY A 67 -0.36 -17.42 -18.66
C GLY A 67 1.09 -16.97 -18.81
N SER A 68 1.42 -15.76 -18.29
CA SER A 68 2.78 -15.23 -18.31
C SER A 68 3.75 -16.08 -17.49
N LEU A 69 3.35 -16.49 -16.29
CA LEU A 69 4.18 -17.37 -15.45
C LEU A 69 4.32 -18.77 -16.04
N GLY A 70 3.25 -19.35 -16.58
CA GLY A 70 3.29 -20.65 -17.24
C GLY A 70 4.26 -20.65 -18.42
N TRP A 71 4.25 -19.60 -19.22
CA TRP A 71 5.19 -19.46 -20.34
C TRP A 71 6.64 -19.29 -19.88
N ASP A 72 6.87 -18.43 -18.89
CA ASP A 72 8.23 -18.14 -18.42
C ASP A 72 8.88 -19.33 -17.73
N TYR A 73 8.16 -20.00 -16.85
CA TYR A 73 8.72 -21.07 -16.01
C TYR A 73 8.51 -22.49 -16.55
N LEU A 74 7.41 -22.75 -17.26
CA LEU A 74 7.06 -24.09 -17.75
C LEU A 74 7.19 -24.21 -19.28
N LYS A 75 7.38 -23.11 -20.01
CA LYS A 75 7.30 -23.04 -21.49
C LYS A 75 5.97 -23.53 -22.03
N GLN A 76 4.91 -23.30 -21.29
CA GLN A 76 3.55 -23.75 -21.58
C GLN A 76 2.56 -22.61 -21.36
N GLY A 77 1.62 -22.47 -22.30
CA GLY A 77 0.58 -21.45 -22.26
C GLY A 77 -0.79 -22.00 -21.86
N LYS A 78 -1.72 -21.09 -21.65
CA LYS A 78 -3.14 -21.38 -21.49
C LYS A 78 -3.72 -21.96 -22.77
N ASN A 79 -4.83 -22.70 -22.65
CA ASN A 79 -5.62 -23.18 -23.77
C ASN A 79 -6.99 -22.47 -23.78
N GLU A 80 -7.07 -21.34 -24.47
CA GLU A 80 -8.28 -20.51 -24.55
C GLU A 80 -9.01 -20.62 -25.90
N THR A 81 -8.53 -21.47 -26.81
CA THR A 81 -9.00 -21.51 -28.19
C THR A 81 -10.49 -21.88 -28.29
N GLU A 82 -10.91 -22.96 -27.67
CA GLU A 82 -12.30 -23.42 -27.68
C GLU A 82 -13.24 -22.45 -26.98
N LEU A 83 -12.82 -21.96 -25.81
CA LEU A 83 -13.53 -20.95 -25.03
C LEU A 83 -13.77 -19.68 -25.84
N ASN A 84 -12.75 -19.13 -26.48
CA ASN A 84 -12.85 -17.91 -27.27
C ASN A 84 -13.71 -18.10 -28.52
N SER A 85 -13.62 -19.26 -29.16
CA SER A 85 -14.45 -19.59 -30.34
C SER A 85 -15.92 -19.70 -29.96
N ALA A 86 -16.22 -20.41 -28.87
CA ALA A 86 -17.60 -20.56 -28.38
C ALA A 86 -18.16 -19.20 -27.91
N ALA A 87 -17.40 -18.41 -27.17
CA ALA A 87 -17.81 -17.09 -26.71
C ALA A 87 -18.15 -16.16 -27.88
N LYS A 88 -17.34 -16.18 -28.96
CA LYS A 88 -17.59 -15.42 -30.18
C LYS A 88 -18.86 -15.86 -30.88
N GLU A 89 -19.09 -17.19 -31.01
CA GLU A 89 -20.28 -17.73 -31.60
C GLU A 89 -21.55 -17.37 -30.82
N TRP A 90 -21.48 -17.37 -29.50
CA TRP A 90 -22.58 -17.02 -28.60
C TRP A 90 -22.74 -15.51 -28.36
N GLY A 91 -21.85 -14.69 -28.91
CA GLY A 91 -21.89 -13.22 -28.75
C GLY A 91 -21.71 -12.73 -27.33
N ILE A 92 -20.88 -13.41 -26.53
CA ILE A 92 -20.62 -13.11 -25.10
C ILE A 92 -19.14 -12.83 -24.84
N ASP A 93 -18.86 -12.21 -23.71
CA ASP A 93 -17.48 -12.02 -23.23
C ASP A 93 -16.93 -13.35 -22.66
N PRO A 94 -15.76 -13.85 -23.15
CA PRO A 94 -15.22 -15.14 -22.73
C PRO A 94 -14.81 -15.19 -21.26
N LYS A 95 -14.59 -14.06 -20.58
CA LYS A 95 -14.23 -14.01 -19.17
C LYS A 95 -15.40 -13.63 -18.27
N ALA A 96 -16.11 -12.56 -18.59
CA ALA A 96 -17.24 -12.09 -17.79
C ALA A 96 -18.46 -13.02 -17.87
N ASP A 97 -18.68 -13.65 -19.00
CA ASP A 97 -19.87 -14.45 -19.29
C ASP A 97 -19.60 -15.96 -19.46
N MET A 98 -18.42 -16.45 -19.10
CA MET A 98 -18.01 -17.85 -19.21
C MET A 98 -19.04 -18.82 -18.62
N TRP A 99 -19.67 -18.42 -17.53
CA TRP A 99 -20.69 -19.21 -16.83
C TRP A 99 -21.93 -19.52 -17.66
N LYS A 100 -22.17 -18.84 -18.79
CA LYS A 100 -23.25 -19.06 -19.72
C LYS A 100 -22.96 -20.21 -20.69
N LEU A 101 -21.68 -20.60 -20.83
CA LEU A 101 -21.28 -21.65 -21.77
C LEU A 101 -21.43 -23.04 -21.16
N PRO A 102 -21.80 -24.05 -21.98
CA PRO A 102 -21.72 -25.45 -21.57
C PRO A 102 -20.30 -25.87 -21.21
N ALA A 103 -20.17 -26.79 -20.23
CA ALA A 103 -18.89 -27.25 -19.71
C ALA A 103 -17.94 -27.79 -20.81
N MET A 104 -18.46 -28.36 -21.88
CA MET A 104 -17.67 -28.88 -22.99
C MET A 104 -16.76 -27.82 -23.65
N TYR A 105 -17.13 -26.53 -23.62
CA TYR A 105 -16.34 -25.44 -24.19
C TYR A 105 -15.38 -24.80 -23.16
N VAL A 106 -15.60 -25.06 -21.87
CA VAL A 106 -14.84 -24.48 -20.78
C VAL A 106 -13.86 -25.50 -20.15
N GLY A 107 -14.15 -26.80 -20.29
CA GLY A 107 -13.44 -27.89 -19.62
C GLY A 107 -11.94 -27.86 -19.89
N ASN A 108 -11.52 -27.89 -21.14
CA ASN A 108 -10.11 -27.88 -21.52
C ASN A 108 -9.35 -26.65 -21.02
N TYR A 109 -10.02 -25.49 -20.95
CA TYR A 109 -9.47 -24.27 -20.36
C TYR A 109 -9.24 -24.44 -18.85
N ALA A 110 -10.26 -24.92 -18.12
CA ALA A 110 -10.19 -25.08 -16.66
C ALA A 110 -9.17 -26.16 -16.24
N GLU A 111 -9.14 -27.30 -16.94
CA GLU A 111 -8.13 -28.37 -16.72
C GLU A 111 -6.73 -27.82 -16.93
N ARG A 112 -6.52 -27.08 -18.01
CA ARG A 112 -5.23 -26.49 -18.34
C ARG A 112 -4.75 -25.48 -17.30
N ASP A 113 -5.64 -24.63 -16.78
CA ASP A 113 -5.31 -23.68 -15.74
C ASP A 113 -4.92 -24.40 -14.43
N ALA A 114 -5.58 -25.52 -14.07
CA ALA A 114 -5.23 -26.34 -12.93
C ALA A 114 -3.85 -27.03 -13.11
N GLU A 115 -3.58 -27.59 -14.28
CA GLU A 115 -2.28 -28.20 -14.63
C GLU A 115 -1.13 -27.19 -14.53
N LEU A 116 -1.31 -26.00 -15.11
CA LEU A 116 -0.32 -24.92 -15.05
C LEU A 116 -0.08 -24.48 -13.61
N THR A 117 -1.12 -24.34 -12.82
CA THR A 117 -1.02 -23.94 -11.40
C THR A 117 -0.22 -24.95 -10.59
N LEU A 118 -0.50 -26.26 -10.76
CA LEU A 118 0.24 -27.33 -10.10
C LEU A 118 1.69 -27.39 -10.59
N GLY A 119 1.91 -27.24 -11.90
CA GLY A 119 3.25 -27.18 -12.49
C GLY A 119 4.08 -26.02 -11.95
N LEU A 120 3.48 -24.83 -11.88
CA LEU A 120 4.11 -23.65 -11.29
C LEU A 120 4.48 -23.86 -9.83
N TRP A 121 3.58 -24.46 -9.04
CA TRP A 121 3.87 -24.72 -7.64
C TRP A 121 5.14 -25.53 -7.44
N LYS A 122 5.33 -26.60 -8.23
CA LYS A 122 6.55 -27.44 -8.19
C LYS A 122 7.82 -26.64 -8.47
N VAL A 123 7.76 -25.71 -9.43
CA VAL A 123 8.90 -24.85 -9.75
C VAL A 123 9.11 -23.80 -8.65
N MET A 124 8.04 -23.15 -8.17
CA MET A 124 8.13 -22.14 -7.13
C MET A 124 8.68 -22.68 -5.82
N GLN A 125 8.32 -23.91 -5.42
CA GLN A 125 8.90 -24.55 -4.24
C GLN A 125 10.43 -24.62 -4.33
N LYS A 126 10.96 -25.03 -5.50
CA LYS A 126 12.40 -25.08 -5.72
C LYS A 126 13.03 -23.69 -5.70
N GLU A 127 12.46 -22.75 -6.43
CA GLU A 127 12.96 -21.36 -6.48
C GLU A 127 12.96 -20.68 -5.10
N MET A 128 11.93 -20.92 -4.29
CA MET A 128 11.85 -20.37 -2.93
C MET A 128 12.89 -21.02 -2.01
N SER A 129 13.09 -22.33 -2.13
CA SER A 129 14.11 -23.04 -1.35
C SER A 129 15.53 -22.60 -1.72
N ASP A 130 15.84 -22.49 -3.00
CA ASP A 130 17.14 -22.04 -3.51
C ASP A 130 17.47 -20.59 -3.08
N GLN A 131 16.44 -19.76 -2.83
CA GLN A 131 16.57 -18.37 -2.44
C GLN A 131 16.29 -18.11 -0.93
N ASP A 132 16.09 -19.17 -0.14
CA ASP A 132 15.78 -19.09 1.29
C ASP A 132 14.57 -18.15 1.58
N LEU A 133 13.44 -18.43 0.92
CA LEU A 133 12.20 -17.65 1.01
C LEU A 133 11.07 -18.39 1.72
N ASN A 134 11.30 -19.62 2.20
CA ASN A 134 10.23 -20.44 2.77
C ASN A 134 9.58 -19.77 3.98
N SER A 135 10.36 -19.22 4.92
CA SER A 135 9.82 -18.58 6.13
C SER A 135 8.92 -17.37 5.82
N ILE A 136 9.30 -16.55 4.84
CA ILE A 136 8.44 -15.41 4.45
C ILE A 136 7.23 -15.87 3.65
N PHE A 137 7.33 -16.95 2.89
CA PHE A 137 6.19 -17.56 2.21
C PHE A 137 5.20 -18.17 3.22
N ASP A 138 5.70 -18.82 4.27
CA ASP A 138 4.87 -19.34 5.36
C ASP A 138 4.10 -18.20 6.06
N LEU A 139 4.77 -17.07 6.36
CA LEU A 139 4.09 -15.89 6.91
C LEU A 139 2.95 -15.40 6.00
N GLU A 140 3.20 -15.27 4.70
CA GLU A 140 2.18 -14.82 3.75
C GLU A 140 1.03 -15.83 3.61
N THR A 141 1.33 -17.11 3.64
CA THR A 141 0.36 -18.20 3.55
C THR A 141 -0.51 -18.29 4.81
N ASP A 142 0.10 -18.24 5.99
CA ASP A 142 -0.61 -18.29 7.27
C ASP A 142 -1.47 -17.04 7.51
N LEU A 143 -1.07 -15.90 6.98
CA LEU A 143 -1.84 -14.65 7.05
C LEU A 143 -3.04 -14.64 6.10
N PHE A 144 -3.01 -15.41 5.02
CA PHE A 144 -4.03 -15.38 3.98
C PHE A 144 -5.47 -15.57 4.51
N PRO A 145 -5.77 -16.53 5.41
CA PRO A 145 -7.11 -16.68 6.00
C PRO A 145 -7.60 -15.43 6.75
N CYS A 146 -6.70 -14.73 7.45
CA CYS A 146 -6.99 -13.44 8.09
C CYS A 146 -7.50 -12.40 7.07
N LEU A 147 -6.84 -12.30 5.93
CA LEU A 147 -7.25 -11.35 4.89
C LEU A 147 -8.58 -11.71 4.24
N VAL A 148 -8.87 -13.00 4.09
CA VAL A 148 -10.20 -13.47 3.67
C VAL A 148 -11.26 -13.06 4.70
N ASP A 149 -10.99 -13.26 5.99
CA ASP A 149 -11.91 -12.87 7.06
C ASP A 149 -12.10 -11.36 7.14
N MET A 150 -11.03 -10.57 7.02
CA MET A 150 -11.12 -9.11 6.92
C MET A 150 -12.03 -8.65 5.77
N ARG A 151 -11.88 -9.26 4.59
CA ARG A 151 -12.70 -8.95 3.42
C ARG A 151 -14.17 -9.32 3.64
N PHE A 152 -14.46 -10.46 4.25
CA PHE A 152 -15.84 -10.88 4.56
C PHE A 152 -16.45 -10.09 5.69
N LEU A 153 -15.70 -9.79 6.74
CA LEU A 153 -16.13 -8.91 7.82
C LEU A 153 -16.47 -7.52 7.25
N GLY A 154 -15.56 -6.97 6.45
CA GLY A 154 -15.66 -5.61 5.96
C GLY A 154 -15.65 -4.59 7.09
N VAL A 155 -15.83 -3.32 6.76
CA VAL A 155 -15.93 -2.24 7.74
C VAL A 155 -17.31 -1.63 7.69
N ARG A 156 -17.93 -1.43 8.87
CA ARG A 156 -19.25 -0.82 8.99
C ARG A 156 -19.19 0.67 8.64
N VAL A 157 -20.24 1.13 7.95
CA VAL A 157 -20.40 2.54 7.59
C VAL A 157 -21.79 3.05 7.94
N ASP A 158 -21.86 4.29 8.42
CA ASP A 158 -23.11 5.02 8.62
C ASP A 158 -23.58 5.61 7.28
N VAL A 159 -24.39 4.83 6.56
CA VAL A 159 -24.89 5.17 5.22
C VAL A 159 -25.78 6.40 5.25
N GLN A 160 -26.61 6.57 6.28
CA GLN A 160 -27.49 7.72 6.40
C GLN A 160 -26.69 9.00 6.63
N LYS A 161 -25.69 8.94 7.50
CA LYS A 161 -24.75 10.04 7.72
C LYS A 161 -23.96 10.36 6.45
N ALA A 162 -23.55 9.34 5.69
CA ALA A 162 -22.84 9.55 4.42
C ALA A 162 -23.68 10.35 3.41
N HIS A 163 -24.94 9.97 3.20
CA HIS A 163 -25.84 10.73 2.31
C HIS A 163 -26.07 12.16 2.80
N LYS A 164 -26.29 12.35 4.10
CA LYS A 164 -26.48 13.67 4.69
C LYS A 164 -25.24 14.55 4.53
N LEU A 165 -24.06 14.00 4.85
CA LEU A 165 -22.80 14.72 4.72
C LEU A 165 -22.51 15.11 3.26
N LYS A 166 -22.78 14.20 2.31
CA LYS A 166 -22.66 14.51 0.88
C LYS A 166 -23.49 15.71 0.49
N GLN A 167 -24.76 15.76 0.90
CA GLN A 167 -25.65 16.90 0.59
C GLN A 167 -25.15 18.20 1.22
N GLN A 168 -24.71 18.16 2.47
CA GLN A 168 -24.17 19.33 3.17
C GLN A 168 -22.93 19.89 2.46
N LEU A 169 -21.98 19.02 2.09
CA LEU A 169 -20.76 19.44 1.41
C LEU A 169 -21.05 19.97 -0.01
N ALA A 170 -21.98 19.37 -0.73
CA ALA A 170 -22.38 19.86 -2.06
C ALA A 170 -23.03 21.26 -2.00
N GLU A 171 -23.84 21.52 -0.97
CA GLU A 171 -24.42 22.85 -0.77
C GLU A 171 -23.37 23.89 -0.34
N GLU A 172 -22.41 23.51 0.53
CA GLU A 172 -21.29 24.39 0.90
C GLU A 172 -20.42 24.74 -0.31
N GLU A 173 -20.09 23.76 -1.16
CA GLU A 173 -19.38 24.01 -2.42
C GLU A 173 -20.12 25.02 -3.30
N LYS A 174 -21.42 24.82 -3.48
CA LYS A 174 -22.25 25.70 -4.29
C LYS A 174 -22.25 27.12 -3.76
N GLN A 175 -22.36 27.32 -2.44
CA GLN A 175 -22.32 28.63 -1.80
C GLN A 175 -20.99 29.33 -2.04
N LEU A 176 -19.86 28.65 -1.89
CA LEU A 176 -18.53 29.21 -2.17
C LEU A 176 -18.39 29.64 -3.64
N LEU A 177 -18.92 28.87 -4.58
CA LEU A 177 -18.85 29.20 -6.01
C LEU A 177 -19.82 30.32 -6.38
N GLN A 178 -20.96 30.42 -5.71
CA GLN A 178 -21.88 31.56 -5.87
C GLN A 178 -21.26 32.88 -5.39
N GLU A 179 -20.48 32.84 -4.30
CA GLU A 179 -19.73 34.02 -3.83
C GLU A 179 -18.73 34.50 -4.89
N VAL A 180 -17.94 33.55 -5.45
CA VAL A 180 -17.00 33.88 -6.53
C VAL A 180 -17.72 34.43 -7.76
N ASN A 181 -18.84 33.81 -8.15
CA ASN A 181 -19.64 34.27 -9.30
C ASN A 181 -20.21 35.68 -9.08
N LYS A 182 -20.75 35.97 -7.90
CA LYS A 182 -21.33 37.26 -7.54
C LYS A 182 -20.32 38.41 -7.69
N GLU A 183 -19.08 38.20 -7.25
CA GLU A 183 -18.04 39.24 -7.25
C GLU A 183 -17.31 39.37 -8.62
N THR A 184 -17.21 38.26 -9.38
CA THR A 184 -16.43 38.24 -10.63
C THR A 184 -17.26 38.13 -11.90
N GLY A 185 -18.52 37.72 -11.80
CA GLY A 185 -19.36 37.35 -12.94
C GLY A 185 -18.95 36.07 -13.66
N VAL A 186 -18.08 35.28 -13.06
CA VAL A 186 -17.55 34.03 -13.66
C VAL A 186 -18.19 32.81 -13.02
N ASP A 187 -18.84 31.98 -13.82
CA ASP A 187 -19.27 30.66 -13.41
C ASP A 187 -18.07 29.69 -13.46
N VAL A 188 -17.51 29.40 -12.28
CA VAL A 188 -16.20 28.72 -12.16
C VAL A 188 -16.33 27.22 -12.27
N GLN A 189 -15.64 26.65 -13.25
CA GLN A 189 -15.38 25.22 -13.35
C GLN A 189 -14.06 24.91 -12.61
N ILE A 190 -14.15 24.46 -11.36
CA ILE A 190 -13.01 24.38 -10.42
C ILE A 190 -11.87 23.49 -10.87
N TRP A 191 -12.10 22.51 -11.76
CA TRP A 191 -11.06 21.63 -12.33
C TRP A 191 -10.53 22.12 -13.68
N ALA A 192 -11.12 23.16 -14.27
CA ALA A 192 -10.68 23.71 -15.53
C ALA A 192 -9.79 24.94 -15.31
N ALA A 193 -8.47 24.79 -15.52
CA ALA A 193 -7.51 25.88 -15.32
C ALA A 193 -7.87 27.15 -16.10
N ARG A 194 -8.42 27.03 -17.33
CA ARG A 194 -8.91 28.18 -18.11
C ARG A 194 -10.08 28.91 -17.47
N SER A 195 -10.94 28.19 -16.72
CA SER A 195 -12.06 28.81 -16.01
C SER A 195 -11.58 29.61 -14.81
N ILE A 196 -10.63 29.05 -14.04
CA ILE A 196 -10.01 29.75 -12.91
C ILE A 196 -9.21 30.96 -13.39
N ALA A 197 -8.49 30.87 -14.51
CA ALA A 197 -7.76 32.00 -15.09
C ALA A 197 -8.66 33.21 -15.34
N LYS A 198 -9.92 33.00 -15.78
CA LYS A 198 -10.89 34.10 -15.97
C LYS A 198 -11.18 34.84 -14.66
N VAL A 199 -11.21 34.13 -13.52
CA VAL A 199 -11.38 34.77 -12.20
C VAL A 199 -10.16 35.61 -11.86
N PHE A 200 -8.97 35.08 -12.05
CA PHE A 200 -7.72 35.80 -11.81
C PHE A 200 -7.59 37.03 -12.69
N ASP A 201 -7.94 36.91 -13.98
CA ASP A 201 -7.96 38.04 -14.91
C ASP A 201 -8.95 39.14 -14.46
N LYS A 202 -10.15 38.78 -13.99
CA LYS A 202 -11.13 39.70 -13.46
C LYS A 202 -10.69 40.43 -12.19
N LEU A 203 -9.92 39.74 -11.37
CA LEU A 203 -9.39 40.29 -10.12
C LEU A 203 -8.01 40.97 -10.30
N ASN A 204 -7.48 41.01 -11.52
CA ASN A 204 -6.11 41.48 -11.85
C ASN A 204 -5.04 40.77 -11.02
N LEU A 205 -5.19 39.47 -10.78
CA LEU A 205 -4.26 38.66 -10.04
C LEU A 205 -3.31 37.91 -10.99
N HIS A 206 -2.05 37.79 -10.56
CA HIS A 206 -1.07 37.03 -11.31
C HIS A 206 -1.22 35.52 -11.08
N TYR A 207 -0.93 34.70 -12.09
CA TYR A 207 -0.88 33.24 -12.01
C TYR A 207 0.22 32.65 -12.87
N GLU A 208 0.68 31.47 -12.48
CA GLU A 208 1.74 30.74 -13.18
C GLU A 208 1.24 30.08 -14.47
N ARG A 209 2.17 29.89 -15.40
CA ARG A 209 1.94 29.17 -16.64
C ARG A 209 2.91 28.00 -16.75
N THR A 210 2.47 26.91 -17.38
CA THR A 210 3.32 25.76 -17.64
C THR A 210 4.43 26.11 -18.63
N GLU A 211 5.66 25.67 -18.37
CA GLU A 211 6.83 26.00 -19.22
C GLU A 211 6.65 25.56 -20.69
N LYS A 212 6.12 24.34 -20.90
CA LYS A 212 6.03 23.75 -22.24
C LYS A 212 4.87 24.29 -23.08
N THR A 213 3.71 24.50 -22.50
CA THR A 213 2.47 24.82 -23.25
C THR A 213 1.95 26.21 -22.98
N GLN A 214 2.55 26.96 -22.05
CA GLN A 214 2.10 28.29 -21.59
C GLN A 214 0.63 28.30 -21.12
N ALA A 215 0.08 27.15 -20.79
CA ALA A 215 -1.26 27.02 -20.23
C ALA A 215 -1.29 27.50 -18.76
N PRO A 216 -2.42 28.10 -18.30
CA PRO A 216 -2.58 28.45 -16.89
C PRO A 216 -2.36 27.25 -15.98
N SER A 217 -1.65 27.47 -14.86
CA SER A 217 -1.33 26.43 -13.89
C SER A 217 -1.79 26.84 -12.50
N PHE A 218 -2.70 26.05 -11.92
CA PHE A 218 -3.26 26.26 -10.58
C PHE A 218 -3.07 25.01 -9.73
N THR A 219 -1.86 24.87 -9.18
CA THR A 219 -1.54 23.75 -8.28
C THR A 219 -2.30 23.91 -6.95
N LYS A 220 -2.43 22.79 -6.20
CA LYS A 220 -3.06 22.81 -4.88
C LYS A 220 -2.34 23.82 -3.98
N ASN A 221 -1.00 23.75 -3.95
CA ASN A 221 -0.18 24.64 -3.10
C ASN A 221 -0.39 26.10 -3.47
N PHE A 222 -0.35 26.45 -4.76
CA PHE A 222 -0.55 27.82 -5.23
C PHE A 222 -1.90 28.40 -4.76
N LEU A 223 -3.00 27.64 -4.92
CA LEU A 223 -4.32 28.10 -4.51
C LEU A 223 -4.47 28.18 -2.98
N SER A 224 -3.95 27.21 -2.23
CA SER A 224 -4.10 27.16 -0.77
C SER A 224 -3.27 28.20 -0.02
N THR A 225 -2.17 28.68 -0.62
CA THR A 225 -1.29 29.71 -0.02
C THR A 225 -1.61 31.13 -0.50
N HIS A 226 -2.55 31.28 -1.45
CA HIS A 226 -2.90 32.59 -2.01
C HIS A 226 -3.74 33.41 -1.02
N GLU A 227 -3.40 34.68 -0.79
CA GLU A 227 -4.02 35.52 0.24
C GLU A 227 -5.43 36.04 -0.11
N HIS A 228 -5.80 36.04 -1.40
CA HIS A 228 -7.07 36.62 -1.84
C HIS A 228 -8.27 35.74 -1.43
N PRO A 229 -9.33 36.29 -0.75
CA PRO A 229 -10.45 35.50 -0.21
C PRO A 229 -11.17 34.64 -1.27
N LEU A 230 -11.46 35.20 -2.47
CA LEU A 230 -12.14 34.46 -3.52
C LEU A 230 -11.29 33.32 -4.10
N VAL A 231 -9.96 33.42 -4.05
CA VAL A 231 -9.06 32.31 -4.41
C VAL A 231 -9.09 31.22 -3.34
N GLN A 232 -9.18 31.62 -2.07
CA GLN A 232 -9.41 30.68 -0.97
C GLN A 232 -10.76 29.96 -1.09
N CYS A 233 -11.83 30.66 -1.54
CA CYS A 233 -13.12 30.02 -1.85
C CYS A 233 -12.96 28.93 -2.92
N ILE A 234 -12.21 29.20 -4.00
CA ILE A 234 -11.94 28.20 -5.05
C ILE A 234 -11.12 27.02 -4.51
N SER A 235 -10.09 27.29 -3.69
CA SER A 235 -9.28 26.26 -3.05
C SER A 235 -10.12 25.35 -2.16
N LYS A 236 -10.95 25.95 -1.29
CA LYS A 236 -11.85 25.22 -0.39
C LYS A 236 -12.92 24.45 -1.16
N ALA A 237 -13.52 25.06 -2.21
CA ALA A 237 -14.47 24.38 -3.09
C ALA A 237 -13.88 23.13 -3.75
N ARG A 238 -12.61 23.15 -4.20
CA ARG A 238 -11.90 21.96 -4.72
C ARG A 238 -11.76 20.86 -3.67
N GLU A 239 -11.41 21.22 -2.43
CA GLU A 239 -11.26 20.25 -1.36
C GLU A 239 -12.61 19.59 -1.00
N ILE A 240 -13.66 20.40 -0.86
CA ILE A 240 -15.02 19.95 -0.59
C ILE A 240 -15.56 19.08 -1.73
N ASN A 241 -15.39 19.53 -2.99
CA ASN A 241 -15.79 18.75 -4.16
C ASN A 241 -15.13 17.36 -4.15
N LYS A 242 -13.80 17.31 -3.93
CA LYS A 242 -13.11 16.03 -3.82
C LYS A 242 -13.63 15.18 -2.66
N ALA A 243 -13.97 15.78 -1.53
CA ALA A 243 -14.51 15.07 -0.37
C ALA A 243 -15.82 14.35 -0.71
N HIS A 244 -16.79 15.04 -1.30
CA HIS A 244 -18.08 14.41 -1.56
C HIS A 244 -18.12 13.59 -2.87
N THR A 245 -17.45 14.01 -3.96
CA THR A 245 -17.50 13.28 -5.24
C THR A 245 -16.51 12.12 -5.34
N THR A 246 -15.39 12.15 -4.59
CA THR A 246 -14.38 11.08 -4.65
C THR A 246 -14.52 10.16 -3.46
N PHE A 247 -14.52 10.68 -2.22
CA PHE A 247 -14.48 9.82 -1.04
C PHE A 247 -15.89 9.35 -0.64
N ILE A 248 -16.86 10.26 -0.45
CA ILE A 248 -18.19 9.87 0.03
C ILE A 248 -18.96 9.11 -1.06
N ASP A 249 -18.88 9.53 -2.32
CA ASP A 249 -19.49 8.77 -3.42
C ASP A 249 -18.91 7.37 -3.57
N THR A 250 -17.60 7.23 -3.37
CA THR A 250 -16.96 5.92 -3.40
C THR A 250 -17.44 5.04 -2.23
N ILE A 251 -17.59 5.61 -1.02
CA ILE A 251 -18.15 4.90 0.13
C ILE A 251 -19.58 4.43 -0.20
N ILE A 252 -20.45 5.32 -0.67
CA ILE A 252 -21.85 4.98 -1.01
C ILE A 252 -21.92 3.94 -2.13
N LYS A 253 -21.07 4.06 -3.15
CA LYS A 253 -21.04 3.14 -4.30
C LYS A 253 -20.62 1.71 -3.92
N HIS A 254 -19.69 1.58 -2.99
CA HIS A 254 -19.13 0.28 -2.59
C HIS A 254 -19.76 -0.28 -1.31
N GLU A 255 -20.73 0.43 -0.75
CA GLU A 255 -21.49 -0.04 0.41
C GLU A 255 -22.37 -1.24 0.02
N HIS A 256 -22.37 -2.25 0.88
CA HIS A 256 -23.25 -3.40 0.80
C HIS A 256 -23.72 -3.79 2.21
N ASN A 257 -25.02 -3.73 2.48
CA ASN A 257 -25.63 -4.04 3.78
C ASN A 257 -24.98 -3.30 4.96
N GLY A 258 -24.68 -2.02 4.80
CA GLY A 258 -24.05 -1.18 5.83
C GLY A 258 -22.56 -1.39 6.00
N ARG A 259 -21.88 -2.06 5.05
CA ARG A 259 -20.45 -2.36 5.11
C ARG A 259 -19.75 -2.09 3.79
N ILE A 260 -18.44 -1.90 3.87
CA ILE A 260 -17.53 -1.89 2.73
C ILE A 260 -16.62 -3.11 2.80
N HIS A 261 -16.58 -3.86 1.71
CA HIS A 261 -15.75 -5.06 1.55
C HIS A 261 -14.67 -4.77 0.49
N ALA A 262 -13.65 -4.01 0.89
CA ALA A 262 -12.58 -3.63 -0.02
C ALA A 262 -11.72 -4.82 -0.46
N ASP A 263 -11.16 -4.74 -1.66
CA ASP A 263 -10.15 -5.69 -2.10
C ASP A 263 -8.81 -5.39 -1.41
N ILE A 264 -8.21 -6.41 -0.81
CA ILE A 264 -6.91 -6.33 -0.13
C ILE A 264 -5.87 -7.05 -0.98
N ASN A 265 -4.95 -6.28 -1.56
CA ASN A 265 -3.81 -6.85 -2.29
C ASN A 265 -2.68 -7.12 -1.30
N GLN A 266 -2.46 -8.37 -0.99
CA GLN A 266 -1.49 -8.83 0.02
C GLN A 266 -0.05 -8.54 -0.38
N ILE A 267 0.27 -8.73 -1.65
CA ILE A 267 1.59 -8.57 -2.23
C ILE A 267 1.43 -8.08 -3.68
N ARG A 268 2.52 -7.78 -4.36
CA ARG A 268 2.48 -7.36 -5.75
C ARG A 268 1.79 -8.41 -6.63
N SER A 269 0.82 -7.93 -7.43
CA SER A 269 0.05 -8.71 -8.41
C SER A 269 -0.18 -7.87 -9.68
N ASP A 270 -0.91 -8.41 -10.65
CA ASP A 270 -1.29 -7.67 -11.85
C ASP A 270 -2.31 -6.56 -11.56
N THR A 271 -3.09 -6.70 -10.49
CA THR A 271 -4.17 -5.78 -10.13
C THR A 271 -3.79 -4.75 -9.07
N GLY A 272 -2.66 -4.93 -8.39
CA GLY A 272 -2.26 -4.03 -7.32
C GLY A 272 -1.05 -4.53 -6.52
N GLY A 273 -0.99 -4.11 -5.26
CA GLY A 273 0.09 -4.48 -4.35
C GLY A 273 1.36 -3.65 -4.53
N THR A 274 2.35 -3.90 -3.69
CA THR A 274 3.61 -3.17 -3.65
C THR A 274 4.81 -4.09 -3.75
N VAL A 275 5.92 -3.59 -4.27
CA VAL A 275 7.20 -4.34 -4.33
C VAL A 275 7.88 -4.48 -2.96
N THR A 276 7.44 -3.73 -1.96
CA THR A 276 7.99 -3.77 -0.60
C THR A 276 7.25 -4.76 0.31
N GLY A 277 6.16 -5.37 -0.15
CA GLY A 277 5.31 -6.25 0.64
C GLY A 277 4.24 -5.54 1.47
N ARG A 278 4.14 -4.20 1.43
CA ARG A 278 3.00 -3.46 2.00
C ARG A 278 1.72 -3.84 1.30
N PHE A 279 0.62 -3.87 2.05
CA PHE A 279 -0.71 -3.99 1.46
C PHE A 279 -1.06 -2.81 0.57
N SER A 280 -1.95 -3.05 -0.37
CA SER A 280 -2.70 -1.97 -1.01
C SER A 280 -4.17 -2.35 -1.10
N TYR A 281 -5.03 -1.35 -1.12
CA TYR A 281 -6.47 -1.52 -1.20
C TYR A 281 -7.01 -1.02 -2.54
N SER A 282 -8.06 -1.68 -3.01
CA SER A 282 -8.85 -1.25 -4.15
C SER A 282 -10.33 -1.58 -3.93
N ASN A 283 -11.19 -0.93 -4.68
CA ASN A 283 -12.64 -1.16 -4.67
C ASN A 283 -13.32 -1.12 -3.28
N PRO A 284 -13.13 -0.07 -2.45
CA PRO A 284 -12.34 1.15 -2.63
C PRO A 284 -10.96 1.09 -1.98
N ASN A 285 -10.09 2.08 -2.28
CA ASN A 285 -8.82 2.22 -1.57
C ASN A 285 -9.02 2.92 -0.21
N LEU A 286 -9.20 2.14 0.85
CA LEU A 286 -9.42 2.62 2.21
C LEU A 286 -8.18 3.33 2.80
N GLN A 287 -6.98 3.04 2.32
CA GLN A 287 -5.75 3.71 2.78
C GLN A 287 -5.64 5.16 2.28
N GLN A 288 -6.50 5.58 1.34
CA GLN A 288 -6.52 6.96 0.82
C GLN A 288 -7.55 7.85 1.51
N ILE A 289 -8.31 7.35 2.48
CA ILE A 289 -9.23 8.17 3.26
C ILE A 289 -8.45 9.29 3.96
N PRO A 290 -8.85 10.57 3.79
CA PRO A 290 -8.03 11.70 4.24
C PRO A 290 -7.77 11.67 5.75
N ALA A 291 -6.48 11.83 6.13
CA ALA A 291 -6.06 11.98 7.52
C ALA A 291 -5.56 13.40 7.83
N ARG A 292 -4.84 14.01 6.87
CA ARG A 292 -4.11 15.27 7.10
C ARG A 292 -4.97 16.53 7.02
N ASN A 293 -6.14 16.46 6.41
CA ASN A 293 -7.06 17.60 6.37
C ASN A 293 -7.85 17.63 7.69
N LYS A 294 -7.58 18.65 8.52
CA LYS A 294 -8.14 18.76 9.88
C LYS A 294 -9.65 18.97 9.90
N ASP A 295 -10.24 19.49 8.84
CA ASP A 295 -11.67 19.78 8.75
C ASP A 295 -12.43 18.60 8.11
N LEU A 296 -12.00 18.18 6.92
CA LEU A 296 -12.70 17.16 6.14
C LEU A 296 -12.30 15.72 6.51
N GLY A 297 -11.07 15.50 6.97
CA GLY A 297 -10.59 14.19 7.38
C GLY A 297 -11.48 13.56 8.44
N PRO A 298 -11.66 14.18 9.61
CA PRO A 298 -12.52 13.66 10.67
C PRO A 298 -13.97 13.46 10.23
N LEU A 299 -14.51 14.33 9.38
CA LEU A 299 -15.88 14.20 8.86
C LEU A 299 -16.05 12.92 8.02
N ILE A 300 -15.11 12.66 7.08
CA ILE A 300 -15.17 11.48 6.21
C ILE A 300 -14.88 10.21 7.01
N ARG A 301 -13.86 10.23 7.88
CA ARG A 301 -13.53 9.11 8.76
C ARG A 301 -14.66 8.76 9.73
N SER A 302 -15.44 9.76 10.19
CA SER A 302 -16.58 9.54 11.08
C SER A 302 -17.73 8.73 10.47
N LEU A 303 -17.68 8.44 9.17
CA LEU A 303 -18.60 7.52 8.50
C LEU A 303 -18.30 6.07 8.81
N PHE A 304 -17.07 5.75 9.21
CA PHE A 304 -16.64 4.40 9.58
C PHE A 304 -16.86 4.18 11.08
N ILE A 305 -17.64 3.16 11.41
CA ILE A 305 -18.11 2.89 12.76
C ILE A 305 -17.74 1.47 13.23
N PRO A 306 -17.51 1.26 14.52
CA PRO A 306 -17.16 -0.05 15.06
C PRO A 306 -18.33 -1.03 15.02
N GLU A 307 -18.09 -2.28 15.41
CA GLU A 307 -19.14 -3.26 15.66
C GLU A 307 -20.05 -2.80 16.81
N SER A 308 -21.27 -3.32 16.84
CA SER A 308 -22.24 -2.93 17.86
C SER A 308 -21.77 -3.30 19.26
N GLY A 309 -21.77 -2.34 20.16
CA GLY A 309 -21.29 -2.52 21.53
C GLY A 309 -19.79 -2.35 21.73
N CYS A 310 -19.05 -1.98 20.66
CA CYS A 310 -17.61 -1.73 20.70
C CYS A 310 -17.29 -0.26 20.47
N GLU A 311 -16.07 0.13 20.81
CA GLU A 311 -15.42 1.35 20.34
C GLU A 311 -14.54 1.08 19.13
N TRP A 312 -14.29 2.11 18.34
CA TRP A 312 -13.25 2.10 17.31
C TRP A 312 -11.90 2.23 17.98
N GLY A 313 -11.07 1.21 17.90
CA GLY A 313 -9.70 1.22 18.39
C GLY A 313 -8.73 1.37 17.23
N CYS A 314 -7.84 2.35 17.33
CA CYS A 314 -6.70 2.56 16.44
C CYS A 314 -5.43 2.16 17.16
N PHE A 315 -4.67 1.24 16.59
CA PHE A 315 -3.40 0.72 17.11
C PHE A 315 -2.30 1.04 16.10
N ASP A 316 -1.48 2.03 16.41
CA ASP A 316 -0.42 2.55 15.52
C ASP A 316 0.97 2.27 16.11
N TYR A 317 1.87 1.70 15.29
CA TYR A 317 3.25 1.53 15.71
C TYR A 317 3.94 2.88 15.88
N SER A 318 4.26 3.22 17.11
CA SER A 318 5.00 4.43 17.42
C SER A 318 6.38 4.44 16.76
N GLN A 319 6.54 5.26 15.74
CA GLN A 319 7.81 5.43 15.04
C GLN A 319 8.39 4.11 14.48
N GLN A 320 7.60 3.28 13.83
CA GLN A 320 8.01 1.97 13.32
C GLN A 320 9.29 2.04 12.47
N GLU A 321 9.33 2.91 11.48
CA GLU A 321 10.48 3.05 10.58
C GLU A 321 11.74 3.58 11.28
N PRO A 322 11.69 4.64 12.13
CA PRO A 322 12.82 5.05 12.95
C PRO A 322 13.38 3.95 13.86
N ARG A 323 12.51 3.15 14.49
CA ARG A 323 12.95 2.02 15.33
C ARG A 323 13.69 0.97 14.52
N LEU A 324 13.24 0.68 13.30
CA LEU A 324 13.93 -0.20 12.38
C LEU A 324 15.31 0.34 11.96
N VAL A 325 15.44 1.65 11.75
CA VAL A 325 16.75 2.27 11.45
C VAL A 325 17.72 2.08 12.61
N VAL A 326 17.28 2.32 13.85
CA VAL A 326 18.10 2.09 15.04
C VAL A 326 18.47 0.61 15.20
N HIS A 327 17.51 -0.29 14.98
CA HIS A 327 17.74 -1.74 14.99
C HIS A 327 18.85 -2.15 14.02
N TYR A 328 18.73 -1.79 12.75
CA TYR A 328 19.73 -2.17 11.74
C TYR A 328 21.10 -1.51 11.95
N ALA A 329 21.12 -0.26 12.40
CA ALA A 329 22.40 0.41 12.75
C ALA A 329 23.09 -0.27 13.95
N SER A 330 22.31 -0.75 14.92
CA SER A 330 22.83 -1.52 16.06
C SER A 330 23.38 -2.87 15.63
N LEU A 331 22.73 -3.57 14.69
CA LEU A 331 23.22 -4.85 14.13
C LEU A 331 24.52 -4.66 13.31
N ASP A 332 24.67 -3.54 12.61
CA ASP A 332 25.91 -3.18 11.90
C ASP A 332 27.03 -2.72 12.86
N GLN A 333 26.79 -2.75 14.20
CA GLN A 333 27.71 -2.36 15.27
C GLN A 333 28.23 -0.92 15.16
N ASP A 334 27.42 -0.03 14.61
CA ASP A 334 27.73 1.40 14.54
C ASP A 334 27.61 2.04 15.94
N THR A 335 28.74 2.34 16.55
CA THR A 335 28.78 2.90 17.92
C THR A 335 28.10 4.26 18.03
N SER A 336 27.92 4.99 16.92
CA SER A 336 27.27 6.29 16.91
C SER A 336 25.74 6.22 17.15
N VAL A 337 25.15 5.01 17.08
CA VAL A 337 23.73 4.78 17.37
C VAL A 337 23.47 4.48 18.86
N PHE A 338 24.49 4.15 19.65
CA PHE A 338 24.30 3.64 21.02
C PHE A 338 23.57 4.63 21.93
N GLY A 339 23.90 5.93 21.89
CA GLY A 339 23.18 6.92 22.67
C GLY A 339 21.68 7.02 22.32
N VAL A 340 21.32 6.81 21.06
CA VAL A 340 19.92 6.76 20.62
C VAL A 340 19.28 5.45 21.08
N LYS A 341 19.98 4.31 20.95
CA LYS A 341 19.53 3.00 21.44
C LYS A 341 19.26 3.06 22.95
N ASP A 342 20.19 3.60 23.75
CA ASP A 342 20.04 3.74 25.20
C ASP A 342 18.82 4.60 25.56
N SER A 343 18.55 5.66 24.81
CA SER A 343 17.35 6.49 25.02
C SER A 343 16.06 5.70 24.83
N TYR A 344 15.99 4.80 23.85
CA TYR A 344 14.84 3.91 23.67
C TYR A 344 14.73 2.81 24.73
N LEU A 345 15.83 2.39 25.32
CA LEU A 345 15.85 1.35 26.37
C LEU A 345 15.49 1.91 27.76
N GLN A 346 15.78 3.18 28.02
CA GLN A 346 15.57 3.83 29.32
C GLN A 346 14.21 4.53 29.40
N ASP A 347 13.83 5.20 28.34
CA ASP A 347 12.58 5.95 28.22
C ASP A 347 12.04 5.82 26.80
N ASP A 348 10.76 6.08 26.65
CA ASP A 348 10.12 6.06 25.35
C ASP A 348 10.53 7.30 24.52
N ALA A 349 11.69 7.21 23.91
CA ALA A 349 12.29 8.31 23.21
C ALA A 349 11.59 8.59 21.86
N ASP A 350 11.33 9.86 21.58
CA ASP A 350 10.95 10.32 20.24
C ASP A 350 12.20 10.56 19.38
N PHE A 351 12.42 9.69 18.38
CA PHE A 351 13.55 9.79 17.44
C PHE A 351 13.68 11.17 16.81
N HIS A 352 12.56 11.77 16.42
CA HIS A 352 12.58 13.09 15.81
C HIS A 352 13.04 14.18 16.79
N THR A 353 12.66 14.06 18.04
CA THR A 353 13.12 14.95 19.12
C THR A 353 14.60 14.74 19.44
N ILE A 354 15.05 13.48 19.48
CA ILE A 354 16.48 13.15 19.69
C ILE A 354 17.32 13.76 18.56
N VAL A 355 16.93 13.52 17.31
CA VAL A 355 17.64 14.06 16.15
C VAL A 355 17.57 15.59 16.11
N ALA A 356 16.43 16.19 16.47
CA ALA A 356 16.28 17.63 16.58
C ALA A 356 17.30 18.24 17.55
N LYS A 357 17.47 17.63 18.73
CA LYS A 357 18.46 18.03 19.73
C LYS A 357 19.90 17.81 19.26
N MET A 358 20.19 16.65 18.64
CA MET A 358 21.53 16.34 18.14
C MET A 358 21.97 17.30 17.02
N ALA A 359 21.07 17.64 16.12
CA ALA A 359 21.33 18.50 14.97
C ALA A 359 21.08 19.98 15.23
N ASP A 360 20.56 20.35 16.41
CA ASP A 360 20.16 21.71 16.79
C ASP A 360 19.17 22.34 15.79
N ILE A 361 18.10 21.61 15.49
CA ILE A 361 17.04 22.02 14.54
C ILE A 361 15.65 21.81 15.15
N PRO A 362 14.61 22.54 14.69
CA PRO A 362 13.23 22.29 15.12
C PRO A 362 12.77 20.85 14.83
N ARG A 363 11.96 20.27 15.73
CA ARG A 363 11.47 18.88 15.63
C ARG A 363 10.75 18.57 14.30
N ASP A 364 9.96 19.51 13.79
CA ASP A 364 9.23 19.30 12.52
C ASP A 364 10.18 19.26 11.32
N GLN A 365 11.26 20.06 11.34
CA GLN A 365 12.33 19.96 10.36
C GLN A 365 13.06 18.62 10.49
N ALA A 366 13.41 18.20 11.71
CA ALA A 366 14.02 16.90 11.96
C ALA A 366 13.15 15.75 11.45
N LYS A 367 11.84 15.79 11.66
CA LYS A 367 10.88 14.79 11.12
C LYS A 367 10.94 14.74 9.59
N THR A 368 10.90 15.89 8.94
CA THR A 368 10.95 15.98 7.45
C THR A 368 12.29 15.46 6.92
N ILE A 369 13.41 15.83 7.57
CA ILE A 369 14.75 15.38 7.19
C ILE A 369 14.89 13.88 7.40
N ASN A 370 14.51 13.35 8.57
CA ASN A 370 14.59 11.92 8.88
C ASN A 370 13.84 11.07 7.84
N LEU A 371 12.57 11.35 7.64
CA LEU A 371 11.77 10.62 6.66
C LEU A 371 12.34 10.78 5.24
N GLY A 372 12.74 12.00 4.87
CA GLY A 372 13.33 12.26 3.58
C GLY A 372 14.60 11.45 3.31
N LEU A 373 15.51 11.41 4.29
CA LEU A 373 16.77 10.68 4.15
C LEU A 373 16.57 9.15 4.13
N PHE A 374 15.65 8.63 4.94
CA PHE A 374 15.29 7.20 4.85
C PHE A 374 14.78 6.82 3.46
N TYR A 375 14.16 7.78 2.75
CA TYR A 375 13.69 7.62 1.37
C TYR A 375 14.70 8.05 0.29
N GLY A 376 15.95 8.33 0.67
CA GLY A 376 17.01 8.72 -0.27
C GLY A 376 16.82 10.14 -0.85
N MET A 377 16.23 11.05 -0.08
CA MET A 377 16.05 12.44 -0.47
C MET A 377 17.41 13.14 -0.64
N GLY A 378 17.59 13.77 -1.80
CA GLY A 378 18.73 14.66 -2.04
C GLY A 378 18.45 16.10 -1.61
N LYS A 379 19.50 16.93 -1.57
CA LYS A 379 19.47 18.34 -1.13
C LYS A 379 18.39 19.19 -1.83
N ALA A 380 18.21 19.04 -3.15
CA ALA A 380 17.22 19.81 -3.89
C ALA A 380 15.77 19.50 -3.46
N LYS A 381 15.48 18.23 -3.16
CA LYS A 381 14.16 17.84 -2.66
C LYS A 381 13.96 18.29 -1.21
N LEU A 382 15.00 18.22 -0.39
CA LEU A 382 14.97 18.74 0.98
C LEU A 382 14.66 20.24 1.00
N GLN A 383 15.29 21.02 0.11
CA GLN A 383 15.00 22.44 -0.07
C GLN A 383 13.53 22.70 -0.36
N ALA A 384 12.96 21.96 -1.28
CA ALA A 384 11.55 22.12 -1.67
C ALA A 384 10.58 21.73 -0.55
N GLU A 385 10.85 20.64 0.18
CA GLU A 385 10.00 20.16 1.27
C GLU A 385 10.01 21.08 2.49
N LEU A 386 11.17 21.68 2.80
CA LEU A 386 11.30 22.59 3.94
C LEU A 386 10.95 24.05 3.58
N GLY A 387 10.85 24.39 2.30
CA GLY A 387 10.61 25.77 1.84
C GLY A 387 11.76 26.74 2.18
N VAL A 388 12.99 26.24 2.28
CA VAL A 388 14.18 27.05 2.67
C VAL A 388 15.05 27.37 1.46
N SER A 389 16.03 28.28 1.64
CA SER A 389 17.03 28.55 0.61
C SER A 389 17.93 27.34 0.33
N LYS A 390 18.58 27.33 -0.84
CA LYS A 390 19.53 26.27 -1.21
C LYS A 390 20.66 26.13 -0.17
N ASP A 391 21.22 27.25 0.23
CA ASP A 391 22.34 27.29 1.20
C ASP A 391 21.90 26.72 2.57
N LYS A 392 20.69 27.09 3.01
CA LYS A 392 20.12 26.55 4.27
C LYS A 392 19.82 25.06 4.17
N ALA A 393 19.33 24.57 3.05
CA ALA A 393 19.13 23.14 2.83
C ALA A 393 20.45 22.35 2.84
N GLU A 394 21.51 22.90 2.25
CA GLU A 394 22.87 22.32 2.27
C GLU A 394 23.47 22.32 3.69
N GLU A 395 23.31 23.41 4.41
CA GLU A 395 23.72 23.51 5.82
C GLU A 395 23.03 22.44 6.68
N LEU A 396 21.70 22.38 6.63
CA LEU A 396 20.91 21.40 7.37
C LEU A 396 21.28 19.94 7.00
N PHE A 397 21.49 19.68 5.73
CA PHE A 397 21.89 18.36 5.25
C PHE A 397 23.27 17.97 5.80
N THR A 398 24.21 18.91 5.86
CA THR A 398 25.56 18.71 6.39
C THR A 398 25.53 18.48 7.90
N ILE A 399 24.88 19.38 8.65
CA ILE A 399 24.72 19.28 10.11
C ILE A 399 24.08 17.94 10.49
N TYR A 400 23.03 17.54 9.78
CA TYR A 400 22.36 16.27 10.04
C TYR A 400 23.34 15.08 9.91
N HIS A 401 24.10 15.01 8.83
CA HIS A 401 25.03 13.90 8.59
C HIS A 401 26.25 13.90 9.53
N GLU A 402 26.64 15.06 10.05
CA GLU A 402 27.69 15.18 11.06
C GLU A 402 27.22 14.79 12.46
N ARG A 403 25.98 15.16 12.81
CA ARG A 403 25.40 14.95 14.14
C ARG A 403 24.67 13.61 14.29
N VAL A 404 24.21 13.02 13.18
CA VAL A 404 23.47 11.74 13.12
C VAL A 404 24.17 10.79 12.13
N PRO A 405 25.45 10.44 12.35
CA PRO A 405 26.27 9.75 11.35
C PRO A 405 25.79 8.32 11.06
N PHE A 406 25.19 7.61 12.04
CA PHE A 406 24.71 6.24 11.84
C PHE A 406 23.69 6.09 10.73
N VAL A 407 22.85 7.08 10.44
CA VAL A 407 21.89 7.03 9.34
C VAL A 407 22.62 6.98 8.00
N LYS A 408 23.66 7.80 7.82
CA LYS A 408 24.48 7.82 6.60
C LYS A 408 25.32 6.54 6.47
N THR A 409 25.89 6.07 7.57
CA THR A 409 26.65 4.82 7.64
C THR A 409 25.77 3.65 7.21
N LEU A 410 24.57 3.51 7.78
CA LEU A 410 23.61 2.48 7.44
C LEU A 410 23.19 2.57 5.96
N MET A 411 22.87 3.78 5.46
CA MET A 411 22.51 4.00 4.06
C MET A 411 23.62 3.52 3.12
N ASN A 412 24.87 3.86 3.40
CA ASN A 412 26.01 3.43 2.59
C ASN A 412 26.24 1.92 2.68
N SER A 413 26.16 1.33 3.89
CA SER A 413 26.29 -0.11 4.13
C SER A 413 25.25 -0.91 3.32
N VAL A 414 23.97 -0.53 3.42
CA VAL A 414 22.87 -1.21 2.72
C VAL A 414 22.98 -1.01 1.20
N SER A 415 23.32 0.20 0.73
CA SER A 415 23.53 0.48 -0.70
C SER A 415 24.69 -0.34 -1.27
N ASN A 416 25.80 -0.45 -0.54
CA ASN A 416 26.95 -1.24 -0.95
C ASN A 416 26.61 -2.74 -0.98
N ARG A 417 25.87 -3.26 0.02
CA ARG A 417 25.36 -4.65 -0.01
C ARG A 417 24.48 -4.90 -1.24
N ALA A 418 23.56 -3.96 -1.55
CA ALA A 418 22.73 -4.04 -2.75
C ALA A 418 23.56 -4.00 -4.05
N GLN A 419 24.60 -3.16 -4.09
CA GLN A 419 25.49 -3.05 -5.24
C GLN A 419 26.30 -4.35 -5.47
N GLN A 420 26.83 -4.93 -4.41
CA GLN A 420 27.67 -6.12 -4.47
C GLN A 420 26.86 -7.39 -4.72
N ARG A 421 25.81 -7.60 -3.92
CA ARG A 421 25.02 -8.84 -3.92
C ARG A 421 23.84 -8.81 -4.91
N GLY A 422 23.43 -7.63 -5.38
CA GLY A 422 22.25 -7.45 -6.22
C GLY A 422 20.94 -7.59 -5.48
N GLN A 423 20.98 -7.71 -4.15
CA GLN A 423 19.79 -7.87 -3.31
C GLN A 423 20.06 -7.47 -1.86
N ILE A 424 18.99 -7.17 -1.15
CA ILE A 424 18.93 -7.00 0.30
C ILE A 424 17.81 -7.88 0.85
N ARG A 425 17.84 -8.17 2.14
CA ARG A 425 16.85 -8.99 2.83
C ARG A 425 16.24 -8.22 4.00
N THR A 426 14.91 -8.20 4.08
CA THR A 426 14.16 -7.57 5.17
C THR A 426 14.26 -8.38 6.46
N LEU A 427 13.65 -7.89 7.51
CA LEU A 427 13.68 -8.44 8.87
C LEU A 427 13.21 -9.91 8.93
N LEU A 428 12.15 -10.27 8.20
CA LEU A 428 11.60 -11.62 8.17
C LEU A 428 11.96 -12.40 6.89
N GLY A 429 12.95 -11.92 6.14
CA GLY A 429 13.54 -12.71 5.07
C GLY A 429 13.07 -12.38 3.65
N ARG A 430 12.19 -11.38 3.46
CA ARG A 430 11.77 -10.95 2.13
C ARG A 430 12.96 -10.39 1.34
N LEU A 431 13.10 -10.81 0.09
CA LEU A 431 14.14 -10.26 -0.80
C LEU A 431 13.66 -9.00 -1.50
N CYS A 432 14.58 -8.05 -1.64
CA CYS A 432 14.44 -6.89 -2.52
C CYS A 432 15.61 -6.87 -3.47
N ARG A 433 15.34 -7.02 -4.78
CA ARG A 433 16.37 -7.26 -5.80
C ARG A 433 16.67 -6.00 -6.60
N PHE A 434 17.94 -5.91 -7.05
CA PHE A 434 18.49 -4.83 -7.88
C PHE A 434 19.17 -5.46 -9.11
N HIS A 435 18.37 -5.88 -10.08
CA HIS A 435 18.82 -6.64 -11.25
C HIS A 435 19.07 -5.78 -12.50
N LEU A 436 18.68 -4.50 -12.46
CA LEU A 436 18.93 -3.56 -13.55
C LEU A 436 20.28 -2.86 -13.38
N TRP A 437 20.86 -2.41 -14.50
CA TRP A 437 22.17 -1.79 -14.58
C TRP A 437 22.11 -0.47 -15.31
N GLU A 438 22.99 0.47 -14.94
CA GLU A 438 23.14 1.81 -15.50
C GLU A 438 24.62 2.16 -15.65
N PRO A 439 25.00 3.18 -16.47
CA PRO A 439 26.37 3.66 -16.50
C PRO A 439 26.87 4.11 -15.14
N SER A 440 28.16 3.91 -14.85
CA SER A 440 28.78 4.40 -13.62
C SER A 440 28.92 5.93 -13.61
N GLN A 441 28.86 6.58 -14.77
CA GLN A 441 28.90 8.03 -14.90
C GLN A 441 27.61 8.67 -14.40
N PHE A 442 27.75 9.87 -13.83
CA PHE A 442 26.60 10.66 -13.39
C PHE A 442 25.77 11.14 -14.59
N GLY A 443 24.45 10.98 -14.51
CA GLY A 443 23.51 11.40 -15.55
C GLY A 443 22.14 10.72 -15.39
N ILE A 444 21.20 11.09 -16.27
CA ILE A 444 19.90 10.44 -16.37
C ILE A 444 20.01 9.35 -17.44
N HIS A 445 20.04 8.10 -17.02
CA HIS A 445 20.18 6.94 -17.89
C HIS A 445 19.00 5.98 -17.71
N LYS A 446 18.71 5.22 -18.77
CA LYS A 446 17.75 4.12 -18.70
C LYS A 446 18.43 2.92 -18.02
N ALA A 447 17.82 2.41 -16.97
CA ALA A 447 18.30 1.17 -16.36
C ALA A 447 17.86 -0.04 -17.21
N LEU A 448 18.80 -0.95 -17.51
CA LEU A 448 18.64 -2.08 -18.43
C LEU A 448 19.06 -3.39 -17.76
N PRO A 449 18.57 -4.56 -18.22
CA PRO A 449 19.15 -5.85 -17.86
C PRO A 449 20.65 -5.91 -18.18
N PHE A 450 21.41 -6.71 -17.43
CA PHE A 450 22.88 -6.74 -17.49
C PHE A 450 23.46 -6.85 -18.91
N GLY A 451 22.94 -7.79 -19.70
CA GLY A 451 23.41 -8.01 -21.08
C GLY A 451 23.21 -6.79 -21.99
N GLU A 452 22.00 -6.22 -21.94
CA GLU A 452 21.65 -5.01 -22.70
C GLU A 452 22.45 -3.79 -22.21
N ALA A 453 22.57 -3.60 -20.90
CA ALA A 453 23.34 -2.51 -20.32
C ALA A 453 24.83 -2.58 -20.73
N ARG A 454 25.40 -3.78 -20.75
CA ARG A 454 26.78 -3.97 -21.17
C ARG A 454 27.00 -3.71 -22.66
N GLN A 455 26.02 -4.03 -23.49
CA GLN A 455 26.03 -3.75 -24.92
C GLN A 455 25.86 -2.25 -25.18
N GLU A 456 24.94 -1.58 -24.50
CA GLU A 456 24.61 -0.16 -24.69
C GLU A 456 25.67 0.78 -24.08
N TYR A 457 26.16 0.47 -22.88
CA TYR A 457 26.96 1.36 -22.04
C TYR A 457 28.41 0.89 -21.85
N GLY A 458 28.80 -0.27 -22.41
CA GLY A 458 30.14 -0.84 -22.26
C GLY A 458 30.40 -1.47 -20.89
N ALA A 459 31.66 -1.55 -20.48
CA ALA A 459 32.08 -2.25 -19.27
C ALA A 459 31.90 -1.45 -17.98
N SER A 460 31.82 -0.11 -18.07
CA SER A 460 31.71 0.77 -16.89
C SER A 460 30.26 0.96 -16.47
N ILE A 461 29.66 -0.11 -15.94
CA ILE A 461 28.28 -0.13 -15.47
C ILE A 461 28.21 -0.52 -14.00
N ARG A 462 27.15 -0.08 -13.31
CA ARG A 462 26.80 -0.40 -11.92
C ARG A 462 25.34 -0.82 -11.81
N ARG A 463 24.95 -1.46 -10.71
CA ARG A 463 23.54 -1.76 -10.47
C ARG A 463 22.75 -0.47 -10.25
N ALA A 464 21.63 -0.38 -10.95
CA ALA A 464 20.73 0.77 -10.88
C ALA A 464 19.91 0.78 -9.58
N TYR A 465 19.49 1.97 -9.16
CA TYR A 465 18.58 2.22 -8.06
C TYR A 465 19.04 1.75 -6.67
N THR A 466 20.31 1.40 -6.46
CA THR A 466 20.81 0.94 -5.17
C THR A 466 20.73 2.01 -4.07
N TYR A 467 20.63 3.28 -4.42
CA TYR A 467 20.34 4.36 -3.48
C TYR A 467 18.96 4.23 -2.78
N LYS A 468 18.05 3.42 -3.36
CA LYS A 468 16.73 3.09 -2.75
C LYS A 468 16.80 1.89 -1.80
N ALA A 469 17.98 1.31 -1.58
CA ALA A 469 18.11 0.07 -0.83
C ALA A 469 17.69 0.23 0.63
N LEU A 470 18.09 1.32 1.30
CA LEU A 470 17.65 1.59 2.68
C LEU A 470 16.13 1.72 2.76
N ASN A 471 15.52 2.48 1.85
CA ASN A 471 14.07 2.63 1.79
C ASN A 471 13.36 1.27 1.65
N LYS A 472 13.81 0.42 0.70
CA LYS A 472 13.24 -0.92 0.52
C LYS A 472 13.43 -1.80 1.76
N LEU A 473 14.58 -1.71 2.43
CA LEU A 473 14.85 -2.44 3.66
C LEU A 473 13.87 -2.06 4.76
N ILE A 474 13.76 -0.76 5.05
CA ILE A 474 12.94 -0.24 6.15
C ILE A 474 11.46 -0.46 5.88
N GLN A 475 10.95 -0.06 4.71
CA GLN A 475 9.53 -0.27 4.37
C GLN A 475 9.14 -1.74 4.30
N GLY A 476 10.01 -2.60 3.75
CA GLY A 476 9.75 -4.03 3.69
C GLY A 476 9.74 -4.68 5.06
N SER A 477 10.67 -4.29 5.94
CA SER A 477 10.70 -4.78 7.33
C SER A 477 9.50 -4.27 8.13
N ALA A 478 9.06 -3.03 7.94
CA ALA A 478 7.84 -2.50 8.53
C ALA A 478 6.60 -3.29 8.09
N ALA A 479 6.50 -3.60 6.79
CA ALA A 479 5.43 -4.43 6.26
C ALA A 479 5.44 -5.86 6.86
N ASP A 480 6.62 -6.46 6.99
CA ASP A 480 6.78 -7.78 7.59
C ASP A 480 6.33 -7.78 9.07
N MET A 481 6.68 -6.74 9.84
CA MET A 481 6.24 -6.58 11.24
C MET A 481 4.72 -6.48 11.34
N THR A 482 4.10 -5.60 10.55
CA THR A 482 2.64 -5.42 10.56
C THR A 482 1.93 -6.72 10.18
N LYS A 483 2.40 -7.44 9.17
CA LYS A 483 1.86 -8.75 8.76
C LYS A 483 1.99 -9.80 9.86
N LYS A 484 3.14 -9.84 10.52
CA LYS A 484 3.37 -10.77 11.64
C LYS A 484 2.43 -10.46 12.79
N SER A 485 2.22 -9.20 13.14
CA SER A 485 1.27 -8.78 14.17
C SER A 485 -0.16 -9.17 13.84
N MET A 486 -0.58 -8.96 12.59
CA MET A 486 -1.91 -9.37 12.14
C MET A 486 -2.10 -10.89 12.23
N LEU A 487 -1.07 -11.67 11.90
CA LEU A 487 -1.10 -13.12 12.04
C LEU A 487 -1.22 -13.55 13.52
N GLU A 488 -0.46 -12.93 14.43
CA GLU A 488 -0.52 -13.27 15.86
C GLU A 488 -1.88 -12.86 16.47
N LEU A 489 -2.42 -11.71 16.08
CA LEU A 489 -3.78 -11.30 16.45
C LEU A 489 -4.84 -12.28 15.94
N TYR A 490 -4.70 -12.72 14.69
CA TYR A 490 -5.62 -13.67 14.06
C TYR A 490 -5.65 -15.02 14.77
N LYS A 491 -4.51 -15.50 15.28
CA LYS A 491 -4.44 -16.73 16.10
C LYS A 491 -5.24 -16.63 17.39
N GLU A 492 -5.47 -15.42 17.90
CA GLU A 492 -6.33 -15.15 19.05
C GLU A 492 -7.78 -14.76 18.66
N GLY A 493 -8.14 -14.93 17.38
CA GLY A 493 -9.48 -14.63 16.87
C GLY A 493 -9.76 -13.14 16.67
N ILE A 494 -8.72 -12.30 16.64
CA ILE A 494 -8.83 -10.86 16.46
C ILE A 494 -8.58 -10.52 15.00
N VAL A 495 -9.57 -9.86 14.35
CA VAL A 495 -9.53 -9.46 12.95
C VAL A 495 -9.67 -7.95 12.84
N ALA A 496 -8.75 -7.30 12.15
CA ALA A 496 -8.83 -5.87 11.88
C ALA A 496 -9.87 -5.55 10.81
N HIS A 497 -10.50 -4.37 10.90
CA HIS A 497 -11.38 -3.85 9.85
C HIS A 497 -10.59 -3.23 8.71
N ILE A 498 -9.57 -2.44 9.07
CA ILE A 498 -8.70 -1.72 8.13
C ILE A 498 -7.26 -1.84 8.62
N GLN A 499 -6.33 -1.86 7.69
CA GLN A 499 -4.90 -1.71 7.93
C GLN A 499 -4.41 -0.51 7.11
N VAL A 500 -3.80 0.50 7.76
CA VAL A 500 -3.27 1.70 7.11
C VAL A 500 -1.81 1.88 7.51
N HIS A 501 -0.89 1.53 6.61
CA HIS A 501 0.56 1.61 6.82
C HIS A 501 1.06 0.79 8.02
N ASP A 502 1.20 1.40 9.18
CA ASP A 502 1.61 0.86 10.49
C ASP A 502 0.47 0.81 11.52
N GLU A 503 -0.74 1.23 11.11
CA GLU A 503 -1.96 1.29 11.90
C GLU A 503 -2.88 0.09 11.63
N LEU A 504 -3.48 -0.46 12.69
CA LEU A 504 -4.57 -1.43 12.64
C LEU A 504 -5.81 -0.86 13.31
N ASP A 505 -6.91 -0.83 12.58
CA ASP A 505 -8.22 -0.40 13.08
C ASP A 505 -9.07 -1.60 13.44
N ILE A 506 -9.49 -1.71 14.70
CA ILE A 506 -10.14 -2.88 15.28
C ILE A 506 -11.33 -2.44 16.15
N SER A 507 -12.43 -3.18 16.14
CA SER A 507 -13.49 -3.00 17.15
C SER A 507 -13.07 -3.57 18.48
N VAL A 508 -13.13 -2.75 19.54
CA VAL A 508 -12.65 -3.08 20.88
C VAL A 508 -13.82 -3.04 21.86
N GLU A 509 -14.03 -4.13 22.58
CA GLU A 509 -15.13 -4.25 23.55
C GLU A 509 -14.78 -3.59 24.89
N ASP A 510 -13.51 -3.65 25.29
CA ASP A 510 -13.02 -3.13 26.57
C ASP A 510 -11.50 -2.88 26.60
N ASP A 511 -11.04 -2.25 27.67
CA ASP A 511 -9.61 -1.95 27.87
C ASP A 511 -8.74 -3.21 28.00
N ILE A 512 -9.29 -4.34 28.44
CA ILE A 512 -8.54 -5.60 28.58
C ILE A 512 -8.16 -6.10 27.19
N LYS A 513 -9.11 -6.09 26.26
CA LYS A 513 -8.86 -6.47 24.87
C LYS A 513 -7.91 -5.49 24.21
N ALA A 514 -8.08 -4.18 24.43
CA ALA A 514 -7.16 -3.16 23.90
C ALA A 514 -5.71 -3.40 24.36
N LYS A 515 -5.53 -3.66 25.65
CA LYS A 515 -4.22 -3.99 26.23
C LYS A 515 -3.63 -5.24 25.61
N ARG A 516 -4.45 -6.29 25.44
CA ARG A 516 -3.98 -7.54 24.82
C ARG A 516 -3.54 -7.36 23.37
N ILE A 517 -4.30 -6.62 22.56
CA ILE A 517 -3.93 -6.28 21.18
C ILE A 517 -2.58 -5.57 21.15
N LYS A 518 -2.39 -4.57 21.99
CA LYS A 518 -1.15 -3.81 22.11
C LYS A 518 0.04 -4.72 22.46
N GLU A 519 -0.11 -5.58 23.47
CA GLU A 519 0.93 -6.54 23.89
C GLU A 519 1.34 -7.48 22.76
N ILE A 520 0.37 -7.99 21.99
CA ILE A 520 0.64 -8.86 20.84
C ILE A 520 1.43 -8.11 19.76
N MET A 521 0.99 -6.91 19.40
CA MET A 521 1.67 -6.13 18.38
C MET A 521 3.10 -5.76 18.80
N GLU A 522 3.30 -5.34 20.06
CA GLU A 522 4.62 -4.97 20.60
C GLU A 522 5.59 -6.16 20.65
N SER A 523 5.08 -7.38 20.86
CA SER A 523 5.89 -8.60 20.98
C SER A 523 5.97 -9.45 19.70
N ALA A 524 5.24 -9.10 18.65
CA ALA A 524 5.16 -9.91 17.42
C ALA A 524 6.51 -10.11 16.73
N VAL A 525 7.41 -9.14 16.84
CA VAL A 525 8.77 -9.18 16.28
C VAL A 525 9.74 -8.54 17.29
N GLU A 526 10.84 -9.23 17.56
CA GLU A 526 11.89 -8.72 18.45
C GLU A 526 12.86 -7.82 17.69
N LEU A 527 13.12 -6.63 18.24
CA LEU A 527 14.12 -5.69 17.75
C LEU A 527 15.20 -5.44 18.82
N GLU A 528 16.30 -4.79 18.44
CA GLU A 528 17.35 -4.33 19.36
C GLU A 528 16.89 -3.24 20.35
N ILE A 529 15.70 -2.70 20.13
CA ILE A 529 15.00 -1.74 21.00
C ILE A 529 13.53 -2.14 21.11
N PRO A 530 12.83 -1.76 22.20
CA PRO A 530 11.43 -2.11 22.36
C PRO A 530 10.54 -1.58 21.22
N ASN A 531 9.57 -2.37 20.79
CA ASN A 531 8.46 -1.86 20.01
C ASN A 531 7.46 -1.16 20.95
N LYS A 532 6.77 -0.17 20.42
CA LYS A 532 5.67 0.51 21.10
C LYS A 532 4.51 0.70 20.16
N VAL A 533 3.32 0.50 20.69
CA VAL A 533 2.06 0.73 19.99
C VAL A 533 1.28 1.80 20.74
N ASP A 534 0.92 2.87 20.04
CA ASP A 534 0.01 3.88 20.55
C ASP A 534 -1.43 3.42 20.30
N TYR A 535 -2.29 3.62 21.29
CA TYR A 535 -3.70 3.24 21.24
C TYR A 535 -4.57 4.45 21.48
N GLU A 536 -5.51 4.67 20.57
CA GLU A 536 -6.58 5.65 20.72
C GLU A 536 -7.92 4.98 20.46
N SER A 537 -8.97 5.39 21.16
CA SER A 537 -10.32 4.88 20.92
C SER A 537 -11.35 6.01 20.78
N GLY A 538 -12.45 5.69 20.11
CA GLY A 538 -13.53 6.62 19.89
C GLY A 538 -14.80 5.91 19.40
N LYS A 539 -15.89 6.66 19.27
CA LYS A 539 -17.17 6.12 18.76
C LYS A 539 -17.14 5.81 17.26
N ASN A 540 -16.17 6.34 16.55
CA ASN A 540 -15.96 6.18 15.12
C ASN A 540 -14.51 6.58 14.76
N TRP A 541 -14.06 6.23 13.56
CA TRP A 541 -12.69 6.54 13.11
C TRP A 541 -12.37 8.05 13.05
N GLY A 542 -13.38 8.92 12.91
CA GLY A 542 -13.19 10.38 12.84
C GLY A 542 -12.85 11.02 14.19
N GLU A 543 -13.03 10.33 15.32
CA GLU A 543 -12.68 10.79 16.66
C GLU A 543 -11.22 10.49 17.02
N ILE A 544 -10.54 9.66 16.23
CA ILE A 544 -9.10 9.36 16.38
C ILE A 544 -8.29 10.54 15.88
N ARG A 545 -7.28 10.99 16.67
CA ARG A 545 -6.50 12.22 16.43
C ARG A 545 -5.22 12.02 15.61
#